data_bc5a023a9d484cdf20c3c5830a9e86ec
#
_entry.id   bc5a023a9d484cdf20c3c5830a9e86ec
#
_cell.length_a   1.000
_cell.length_b   1.000
_cell.length_c   1.000
_cell.angle_alpha   90.00
_cell.angle_beta   90.00
_cell.angle_gamma   90.00
#
_symmetry.space_group_name_H-M   'P 1'
#
loop_
_entity.id
_entity.type
_entity.pdbx_description
1 polymer ?
#
loop_
_entity_poly.entity_id
_entity_poly.type
_entity_poly.pdbx_seq_one_letter_code
_entity_poly.pdbx_strand_id
1 'polypeptide(L)'
;MTATLFLQSAVGGILLGGIYGLLAMGLSLSWGLLKLVNLSHFALAFLGAYLTYELGTVHGVPAYLSALLIAPLFFLFGVALHSVFVRFRVKEFASLLVTFGVTILIESLIQWIWSADFLRYETPYAQTTFRIGSIFVPVLDLSAFVCAVLLAGAAWIALNKTMLGKALRAAAHDPSVASAFGINSTRVSYILAGLCSAIAGIAGVFIALIGTLAPSQIESWIGVVFAVAIIGGLGRPAGALAAGMLIGLAESLTMTVVNPAWAPLVAFSVLIVILLRKPVI
;
A
#
# COMPACT_ATOMS: atom_id res chain seq x y z
N MET A 1 25.13 -12.99 -18.58
CA MET A 1 23.69 -13.04 -18.28
C MET A 1 22.92 -13.29 -19.56
N THR A 2 22.01 -14.26 -19.58
CA THR A 2 21.15 -14.47 -20.76
C THR A 2 20.06 -13.38 -20.82
N ALA A 3 19.74 -12.91 -22.02
CA ALA A 3 18.68 -11.89 -22.23
C ALA A 3 17.34 -12.32 -21.60
N THR A 4 17.08 -13.62 -21.57
CA THR A 4 15.89 -14.22 -20.91
C THR A 4 15.86 -13.97 -19.41
N LEU A 5 16.96 -14.09 -18.70
CA LEU A 5 17.06 -13.84 -17.25
C LEU A 5 16.79 -12.37 -16.94
N PHE A 6 17.35 -11.47 -17.74
CA PHE A 6 17.12 -10.03 -17.57
C PHE A 6 15.64 -9.67 -17.78
N LEU A 7 15.01 -10.20 -18.83
CA LEU A 7 13.59 -9.97 -19.11
C LEU A 7 12.69 -10.59 -18.03
N GLN A 8 13.03 -11.78 -17.53
CA GLN A 8 12.30 -12.42 -16.44
C GLN A 8 12.33 -11.57 -15.17
N SER A 9 13.52 -11.05 -14.82
CA SER A 9 13.68 -10.18 -13.64
C SER A 9 12.97 -8.84 -13.83
N ALA A 10 13.00 -8.27 -15.04
CA ALA A 10 12.29 -7.02 -15.33
C ALA A 10 10.76 -7.19 -15.15
N VAL A 11 10.19 -8.27 -15.69
CA VAL A 11 8.77 -8.56 -15.51
C VAL A 11 8.43 -8.79 -14.03
N GLY A 12 9.19 -9.62 -13.33
CA GLY A 12 8.99 -9.86 -11.90
C GLY A 12 9.07 -8.58 -11.07
N GLY A 13 10.05 -7.72 -11.39
CA GLY A 13 10.22 -6.43 -10.72
C GLY A 13 9.05 -5.46 -10.94
N ILE A 14 8.49 -5.41 -12.16
CA ILE A 14 7.30 -4.60 -12.44
C ILE A 14 6.10 -5.12 -11.65
N LEU A 15 5.91 -6.43 -11.57
CA LEU A 15 4.82 -7.05 -10.82
C LEU A 15 4.96 -6.78 -9.31
N LEU A 16 6.15 -6.96 -8.74
CA LEU A 16 6.46 -6.62 -7.35
C LEU A 16 6.19 -5.12 -7.09
N GLY A 17 6.60 -4.27 -8.02
CA GLY A 17 6.35 -2.84 -7.98
C GLY A 17 4.86 -2.47 -7.94
N GLY A 18 3.99 -3.34 -8.45
CA GLY A 18 2.54 -3.20 -8.31
C GLY A 18 2.08 -3.23 -6.85
N ILE A 19 2.62 -4.15 -6.03
CA ILE A 19 2.31 -4.24 -4.59
C ILE A 19 2.86 -3.03 -3.84
N TYR A 20 4.09 -2.62 -4.14
CA TYR A 20 4.67 -1.39 -3.57
C TYR A 20 3.83 -0.17 -3.91
N GLY A 21 3.39 -0.05 -5.17
CA GLY A 21 2.51 1.02 -5.62
C GLY A 21 1.15 1.00 -4.95
N LEU A 22 0.57 -0.19 -4.74
CA LEU A 22 -0.72 -0.36 -4.06
C LEU A 22 -0.66 0.12 -2.61
N LEU A 23 0.35 -0.30 -1.85
CA LEU A 23 0.59 0.17 -0.49
C LEU A 23 0.90 1.67 -0.46
N ALA A 24 1.80 2.12 -1.33
CA ALA A 24 2.21 3.53 -1.38
C ALA A 24 1.05 4.45 -1.78
N MET A 25 0.09 3.99 -2.56
CA MET A 25 -1.08 4.76 -2.98
C MET A 25 -1.92 5.20 -1.78
N GLY A 26 -2.28 4.27 -0.88
CA GLY A 26 -3.06 4.59 0.31
C GLY A 26 -2.31 5.56 1.24
N LEU A 27 -1.01 5.32 1.46
CA LEU A 27 -0.16 6.20 2.24
C LEU A 27 -0.02 7.59 1.60
N SER A 28 0.23 7.65 0.28
CA SER A 28 0.37 8.90 -0.47
C SER A 28 -0.91 9.75 -0.42
N LEU A 29 -2.08 9.12 -0.54
CA LEU A 29 -3.37 9.81 -0.45
C LEU A 29 -3.62 10.36 0.96
N SER A 30 -3.35 9.57 1.99
CA SER A 30 -3.49 10.02 3.38
C SER A 30 -2.56 11.19 3.68
N TRP A 31 -1.30 11.05 3.37
CA TRP A 31 -0.32 12.11 3.65
C TRP A 31 -0.55 13.36 2.78
N GLY A 32 -0.78 13.18 1.48
CA GLY A 32 -0.93 14.30 0.55
C GLY A 32 -2.19 15.14 0.72
N LEU A 33 -3.30 14.48 1.07
CA LEU A 33 -4.61 15.13 1.09
C LEU A 33 -5.17 15.35 2.51
N LEU A 34 -4.91 14.44 3.47
CA LEU A 34 -5.30 14.62 4.87
C LEU A 34 -4.22 15.33 5.69
N LYS A 35 -3.00 15.46 5.16
CA LYS A 35 -1.83 15.97 5.89
C LYS A 35 -1.55 15.15 7.16
N LEU A 36 -1.83 13.85 7.12
CA LEU A 36 -1.62 12.92 8.22
C LEU A 36 -0.76 11.76 7.72
N VAL A 37 0.36 11.54 8.40
CA VAL A 37 1.23 10.39 8.13
C VAL A 37 0.71 9.23 8.95
N ASN A 38 0.28 8.17 8.27
CA ASN A 38 -0.33 7.01 8.91
C ASN A 38 0.59 5.79 8.83
N LEU A 39 1.40 5.54 9.88
CA LEU A 39 2.25 4.36 9.97
C LEU A 39 1.44 3.07 10.18
N SER A 40 0.26 3.15 10.81
CA SER A 40 -0.59 1.97 10.99
C SER A 40 -1.11 1.38 9.68
N HIS A 41 -0.92 2.09 8.55
CA HIS A 41 -1.26 1.61 7.21
C HIS A 41 -0.58 0.26 6.89
N PHE A 42 0.68 0.09 7.32
CA PHE A 42 1.43 -1.16 7.13
C PHE A 42 0.92 -2.28 8.02
N ALA A 43 0.70 -1.99 9.28
CA ALA A 43 0.12 -2.96 10.21
C ALA A 43 -1.29 -3.38 9.79
N LEU A 44 -2.10 -2.46 9.24
CA LEU A 44 -3.39 -2.77 8.64
C LEU A 44 -3.24 -3.70 7.43
N ALA A 45 -2.29 -3.46 6.54
CA ALA A 45 -2.06 -4.35 5.41
C ALA A 45 -1.70 -5.77 5.89
N PHE A 46 -0.82 -5.89 6.88
CA PHE A 46 -0.50 -7.19 7.46
C PHE A 46 -1.69 -7.82 8.22
N LEU A 47 -2.45 -7.05 8.97
CA LEU A 47 -3.68 -7.55 9.59
C LEU A 47 -4.67 -8.07 8.53
N GLY A 48 -4.81 -7.36 7.40
CA GLY A 48 -5.58 -7.82 6.25
C GLY A 48 -5.06 -9.13 5.67
N ALA A 49 -3.73 -9.31 5.64
CA ALA A 49 -3.10 -10.54 5.18
C ALA A 49 -3.40 -11.71 6.15
N TYR A 50 -3.28 -11.50 7.45
CA TYR A 50 -3.60 -12.52 8.46
C TYR A 50 -5.10 -12.87 8.47
N LEU A 51 -5.98 -11.89 8.32
CA LEU A 51 -7.42 -12.16 8.17
C LEU A 51 -7.74 -12.92 6.89
N THR A 52 -7.02 -12.67 5.79
CA THR A 52 -7.16 -13.44 4.55
C THR A 52 -6.72 -14.88 4.76
N TYR A 53 -5.60 -15.09 5.44
CA TYR A 53 -5.11 -16.41 5.83
C TYR A 53 -6.16 -17.15 6.66
N GLU A 54 -6.70 -16.52 7.70
CA GLU A 54 -7.72 -17.12 8.58
C GLU A 54 -8.99 -17.47 7.81
N LEU A 55 -9.54 -16.53 7.04
CA LEU A 55 -10.74 -16.75 6.23
C LEU A 55 -10.54 -17.87 5.22
N GLY A 56 -9.35 -17.99 4.64
CA GLY A 56 -9.04 -19.01 3.66
C GLY A 56 -8.79 -20.39 4.27
N THR A 57 -8.00 -20.46 5.34
CA THR A 57 -7.58 -21.74 5.94
C THR A 57 -8.65 -22.34 6.86
N VAL A 58 -9.32 -21.52 7.68
CA VAL A 58 -10.29 -21.99 8.67
C VAL A 58 -11.71 -22.03 8.10
N HIS A 59 -12.08 -21.01 7.34
CA HIS A 59 -13.44 -20.84 6.84
C HIS A 59 -13.61 -21.22 5.35
N GLY A 60 -12.53 -21.57 4.66
CA GLY A 60 -12.59 -21.99 3.25
C GLY A 60 -13.02 -20.88 2.27
N VAL A 61 -12.93 -19.62 2.68
CA VAL A 61 -13.31 -18.48 1.84
C VAL A 61 -12.23 -18.27 0.77
N PRO A 62 -12.55 -18.24 -0.52
CA PRO A 62 -11.58 -17.93 -1.56
C PRO A 62 -10.91 -16.57 -1.30
N ALA A 63 -9.58 -16.49 -1.42
CA ALA A 63 -8.80 -15.30 -1.05
C ALA A 63 -9.29 -14.01 -1.72
N TYR A 64 -9.65 -14.06 -2.99
CA TYR A 64 -10.17 -12.87 -3.68
C TYR A 64 -11.53 -12.41 -3.14
N LEU A 65 -12.36 -13.33 -2.61
CA LEU A 65 -13.62 -12.97 -1.96
C LEU A 65 -13.40 -12.39 -0.57
N SER A 66 -12.31 -12.73 0.12
CA SER A 66 -11.99 -12.11 1.41
C SER A 66 -11.80 -10.60 1.28
N ALA A 67 -11.36 -10.09 0.11
CA ALA A 67 -11.25 -8.66 -0.14
C ALA A 67 -12.59 -7.92 0.01
N LEU A 68 -13.72 -8.57 -0.33
CA LEU A 68 -15.07 -7.99 -0.19
C LEU A 68 -15.49 -7.83 1.29
N LEU A 69 -14.94 -8.63 2.18
CA LEU A 69 -15.17 -8.54 3.63
C LEU A 69 -14.17 -7.60 4.28
N ILE A 70 -12.89 -7.70 3.89
CA ILE A 70 -11.80 -6.94 4.46
C ILE A 70 -11.90 -5.45 4.10
N ALA A 71 -12.22 -5.11 2.84
CA ALA A 71 -12.25 -3.71 2.41
C ALA A 71 -13.26 -2.86 3.19
N PRO A 72 -14.55 -3.25 3.39
CA PRO A 72 -15.48 -2.46 4.20
C PRO A 72 -15.12 -2.46 5.69
N LEU A 73 -14.59 -3.56 6.24
CA LEU A 73 -14.13 -3.62 7.62
C LEU A 73 -13.01 -2.60 7.85
N PHE A 74 -12.03 -2.56 6.97
CA PHE A 74 -10.90 -1.64 7.06
C PHE A 74 -11.31 -0.20 6.72
N PHE A 75 -12.30 0.00 5.87
CA PHE A 75 -12.90 1.31 5.66
C PHE A 75 -13.47 1.86 6.99
N LEU A 76 -14.24 1.05 7.70
CA LEU A 76 -14.80 1.44 9.01
C LEU A 76 -13.70 1.70 10.04
N PHE A 77 -12.65 0.87 10.07
CA PHE A 77 -11.50 1.09 10.93
C PHE A 77 -10.81 2.43 10.62
N GLY A 78 -10.58 2.74 9.35
CA GLY A 78 -9.99 4.01 8.93
C GLY A 78 -10.83 5.22 9.33
N VAL A 79 -12.16 5.13 9.21
CA VAL A 79 -13.10 6.13 9.68
C VAL A 79 -13.00 6.27 11.21
N ALA A 80 -12.97 5.16 11.96
CA ALA A 80 -12.84 5.17 13.40
C ALA A 80 -11.52 5.81 13.87
N LEU A 81 -10.39 5.41 13.27
CA LEU A 81 -9.08 6.00 13.57
C LEU A 81 -9.05 7.50 13.26
N HIS A 82 -9.61 7.91 12.12
CA HIS A 82 -9.69 9.32 11.75
C HIS A 82 -10.60 10.11 12.70
N SER A 83 -11.64 9.48 13.27
CA SER A 83 -12.49 10.11 14.28
C SER A 83 -11.71 10.51 15.54
N VAL A 84 -10.77 9.65 15.95
CA VAL A 84 -9.84 9.96 17.05
C VAL A 84 -8.98 11.18 16.70
N PHE A 85 -8.43 11.24 15.47
CA PHE A 85 -7.62 12.38 15.05
C PHE A 85 -8.39 13.70 15.04
N VAL A 86 -9.62 13.68 14.52
CA VAL A 86 -10.48 14.86 14.52
C VAL A 86 -10.88 15.27 15.96
N ARG A 87 -11.25 14.30 16.81
CA ARG A 87 -11.66 14.54 18.19
C ARG A 87 -10.56 15.18 19.03
N PHE A 88 -9.34 14.67 18.89
CA PHE A 88 -8.18 15.14 19.66
C PHE A 88 -7.36 16.20 18.93
N ARG A 89 -7.80 16.67 17.75
CA ARG A 89 -7.11 17.67 16.92
C ARG A 89 -5.63 17.30 16.67
N VAL A 90 -5.40 16.05 16.34
CA VAL A 90 -4.05 15.50 16.11
C VAL A 90 -3.44 16.18 14.89
N LYS A 91 -2.25 16.77 15.08
CA LYS A 91 -1.47 17.40 14.00
C LYS A 91 -0.60 16.38 13.26
N GLU A 92 -0.05 16.79 12.11
CA GLU A 92 0.75 15.93 11.23
C GLU A 92 1.84 15.14 11.97
N PHE A 93 2.69 15.80 12.73
CA PHE A 93 3.78 15.13 13.48
C PHE A 93 3.24 14.21 14.58
N ALA A 94 2.22 14.64 15.31
CA ALA A 94 1.59 13.82 16.34
C ALA A 94 0.88 12.58 15.75
N SER A 95 0.41 12.66 14.49
CA SER A 95 -0.19 11.51 13.81
C SER A 95 0.79 10.36 13.61
N LEU A 96 2.07 10.67 13.36
CA LEU A 96 3.14 9.67 13.30
C LEU A 96 3.24 8.87 14.60
N LEU A 97 3.31 9.56 15.74
CA LEU A 97 3.45 8.91 17.05
C LEU A 97 2.22 8.07 17.41
N VAL A 98 1.02 8.62 17.18
CA VAL A 98 -0.24 7.89 17.44
C VAL A 98 -0.33 6.66 16.55
N THR A 99 -0.06 6.79 15.25
CA THR A 99 -0.17 5.65 14.32
C THR A 99 0.96 4.65 14.51
N PHE A 100 2.12 5.05 14.98
CA PHE A 100 3.18 4.15 15.41
C PHE A 100 2.71 3.31 16.61
N GLY A 101 2.10 3.93 17.61
CA GLY A 101 1.49 3.21 18.73
C GLY A 101 0.41 2.22 18.27
N VAL A 102 -0.45 2.63 17.32
CA VAL A 102 -1.46 1.74 16.72
C VAL A 102 -0.79 0.58 15.95
N THR A 103 0.34 0.82 15.27
CA THR A 103 1.12 -0.24 14.60
C THR A 103 1.54 -1.30 15.59
N ILE A 104 2.15 -0.91 16.72
CA ILE A 104 2.60 -1.83 17.77
C ILE A 104 1.41 -2.61 18.37
N LEU A 105 0.29 -1.94 18.59
CA LEU A 105 -0.93 -2.61 19.10
C LEU A 105 -1.44 -3.67 18.12
N ILE A 106 -1.50 -3.35 16.83
CA ILE A 106 -1.94 -4.30 15.80
C ILE A 106 -0.94 -5.46 15.67
N GLU A 107 0.37 -5.16 15.67
CA GLU A 107 1.41 -6.18 15.61
C GLU A 107 1.33 -7.13 16.80
N SER A 108 1.19 -6.59 18.01
CA SER A 108 1.01 -7.40 19.23
C SER A 108 -0.27 -8.23 19.18
N LEU A 109 -1.36 -7.69 18.63
CA LEU A 109 -2.60 -8.43 18.43
C LEU A 109 -2.41 -9.59 17.44
N ILE A 110 -1.71 -9.35 16.33
CA ILE A 110 -1.37 -10.39 15.35
C ILE A 110 -0.55 -11.50 16.02
N GLN A 111 0.48 -11.14 16.79
CA GLN A 111 1.33 -12.11 17.49
C GLN A 111 0.54 -12.90 18.57
N TRP A 112 -0.40 -12.26 19.24
CA TRP A 112 -1.23 -12.91 20.24
C TRP A 112 -2.21 -13.94 19.64
N ILE A 113 -2.76 -13.65 18.45
CA ILE A 113 -3.78 -14.53 17.80
C ILE A 113 -3.11 -15.63 16.97
N TRP A 114 -2.09 -15.28 16.15
CA TRP A 114 -1.49 -16.19 15.17
C TRP A 114 -0.05 -16.60 15.48
N SER A 115 0.50 -16.23 16.64
CA SER A 115 1.90 -16.38 17.02
C SER A 115 2.88 -15.52 16.20
N ALA A 116 4.18 -15.64 16.55
CA ALA A 116 5.25 -14.93 15.81
C ALA A 116 5.85 -15.78 14.67
N ASP A 117 5.29 -16.97 14.41
CA ASP A 117 5.79 -17.92 13.44
C ASP A 117 5.51 -17.46 11.99
N PHE A 118 6.28 -18.04 11.07
CA PHE A 118 6.04 -17.84 9.64
C PHE A 118 4.81 -18.63 9.18
N LEU A 119 3.80 -17.94 8.71
CA LEU A 119 2.61 -18.54 8.12
C LEU A 119 2.63 -18.37 6.60
N ARG A 120 2.14 -19.34 5.88
CA ARG A 120 1.97 -19.28 4.43
C ARG A 120 0.58 -19.73 4.05
N TYR A 121 -0.08 -18.92 3.25
CA TYR A 121 -1.39 -19.27 2.71
C TYR A 121 -1.22 -20.06 1.42
N GLU A 122 -1.52 -21.36 1.46
CA GLU A 122 -1.47 -22.21 0.30
C GLU A 122 -2.77 -22.11 -0.49
N THR A 123 -2.66 -21.71 -1.74
CA THR A 123 -3.80 -21.62 -2.66
C THR A 123 -3.61 -22.53 -3.86
N PRO A 124 -4.69 -23.04 -4.48
CA PRO A 124 -4.60 -23.80 -5.72
C PRO A 124 -3.91 -23.04 -6.86
N TYR A 125 -3.89 -21.70 -6.78
CA TYR A 125 -3.31 -20.82 -7.80
C TYR A 125 -1.82 -20.51 -7.56
N ALA A 126 -1.23 -20.93 -6.43
CA ALA A 126 0.14 -20.57 -6.03
C ALA A 126 1.20 -21.05 -7.05
N GLN A 127 0.94 -22.16 -7.73
CA GLN A 127 1.85 -22.73 -8.73
C GLN A 127 1.43 -22.39 -10.16
N THR A 128 0.36 -21.65 -10.36
CA THR A 128 -0.13 -21.32 -11.70
C THR A 128 0.67 -20.18 -12.29
N THR A 129 1.27 -20.42 -13.46
CA THR A 129 2.04 -19.40 -14.19
C THR A 129 1.58 -19.32 -15.63
N PHE A 130 1.47 -18.11 -16.17
CA PHE A 130 1.33 -17.91 -17.60
C PHE A 130 2.70 -17.92 -18.25
N ARG A 131 2.83 -18.66 -19.35
CA ARG A 131 4.05 -18.69 -20.13
C ARG A 131 3.92 -17.87 -21.40
N ILE A 132 4.72 -16.83 -21.52
CA ILE A 132 4.78 -15.95 -22.70
C ILE A 132 6.17 -16.14 -23.33
N GLY A 133 6.27 -17.03 -24.31
CA GLY A 133 7.57 -17.41 -24.88
C GLY A 133 8.47 -18.11 -23.85
N SER A 134 9.57 -17.47 -23.47
CA SER A 134 10.52 -17.95 -22.45
C SER A 134 10.31 -17.32 -21.07
N ILE A 135 9.31 -16.46 -20.89
CA ILE A 135 9.04 -15.73 -19.65
C ILE A 135 7.88 -16.39 -18.93
N PHE A 136 8.03 -16.58 -17.61
CA PHE A 136 7.02 -17.10 -16.71
C PHE A 136 6.44 -15.95 -15.88
N VAL A 137 5.12 -15.79 -15.94
CA VAL A 137 4.39 -14.75 -15.22
C VAL A 137 3.49 -15.41 -14.17
N PRO A 138 3.81 -15.32 -12.86
CA PRO A 138 2.96 -15.89 -11.82
C PRO A 138 1.58 -15.22 -11.81
N VAL A 139 0.52 -16.01 -11.73
CA VAL A 139 -0.86 -15.52 -11.78
C VAL A 139 -1.18 -14.63 -10.58
N LEU A 140 -0.65 -14.95 -9.41
CA LEU A 140 -0.89 -14.17 -8.19
C LEU A 140 -0.26 -12.78 -8.28
N ASP A 141 0.99 -12.68 -8.72
CA ASP A 141 1.67 -11.39 -8.91
C ASP A 141 0.98 -10.55 -9.97
N LEU A 142 0.57 -11.18 -11.09
CA LEU A 142 -0.17 -10.51 -12.15
C LEU A 142 -1.51 -9.98 -11.63
N SER A 143 -2.24 -10.76 -10.83
CA SER A 143 -3.52 -10.35 -10.25
C SER A 143 -3.37 -9.16 -9.30
N ALA A 144 -2.31 -9.14 -8.48
CA ALA A 144 -1.97 -8.01 -7.62
C ALA A 144 -1.67 -6.75 -8.44
N PHE A 145 -0.87 -6.90 -9.49
CA PHE A 145 -0.54 -5.81 -10.39
C PHE A 145 -1.78 -5.23 -11.08
N VAL A 146 -2.65 -6.09 -11.63
CA VAL A 146 -3.91 -5.66 -12.26
C VAL A 146 -4.80 -4.94 -11.26
N CYS A 147 -4.92 -5.46 -10.03
CA CYS A 147 -5.67 -4.79 -8.97
C CYS A 147 -5.08 -3.41 -8.64
N ALA A 148 -3.75 -3.31 -8.54
CA ALA A 148 -3.07 -2.04 -8.29
C ALA A 148 -3.34 -1.02 -9.41
N VAL A 149 -3.30 -1.43 -10.67
CA VAL A 149 -3.61 -0.58 -11.84
C VAL A 149 -5.07 -0.14 -11.81
N LEU A 150 -6.00 -1.05 -11.54
CA LEU A 150 -7.43 -0.73 -11.46
C LEU A 150 -7.74 0.25 -10.33
N LEU A 151 -7.18 0.02 -9.14
CA LEU A 151 -7.36 0.92 -7.99
C LEU A 151 -6.69 2.27 -8.21
N ALA A 152 -5.50 2.32 -8.81
CA ALA A 152 -4.83 3.58 -9.17
C ALA A 152 -5.65 4.37 -10.20
N GLY A 153 -6.20 3.69 -11.21
CA GLY A 153 -7.09 4.28 -12.21
C GLY A 153 -8.39 4.80 -11.59
N ALA A 154 -9.03 4.00 -10.73
CA ALA A 154 -10.24 4.38 -10.02
C ALA A 154 -10.00 5.59 -9.09
N ALA A 155 -8.91 5.57 -8.32
CA ALA A 155 -8.53 6.69 -7.46
C ALA A 155 -8.20 7.95 -8.27
N TRP A 156 -7.51 7.81 -9.40
CA TRP A 156 -7.23 8.93 -10.29
C TRP A 156 -8.52 9.53 -10.87
N ILE A 157 -9.45 8.70 -11.34
CA ILE A 157 -10.77 9.14 -11.84
C ILE A 157 -11.55 9.82 -10.71
N ALA A 158 -11.61 9.19 -9.55
CA ALA A 158 -12.31 9.74 -8.38
C ALA A 158 -11.76 11.12 -8.00
N LEU A 159 -10.45 11.29 -7.94
CA LEU A 159 -9.83 12.56 -7.60
C LEU A 159 -9.99 13.64 -8.69
N ASN A 160 -9.88 13.28 -9.97
CA ASN A 160 -9.82 14.28 -11.03
C ASN A 160 -11.17 14.56 -11.70
N LYS A 161 -12.07 13.59 -11.72
CA LYS A 161 -13.33 13.68 -12.48
C LYS A 161 -14.58 13.84 -11.59
N THR A 162 -14.51 13.54 -10.28
CA THR A 162 -15.68 13.62 -9.39
C THR A 162 -15.71 14.89 -8.55
N MET A 163 -16.91 15.25 -8.07
CA MET A 163 -17.08 16.37 -7.14
C MET A 163 -16.39 16.11 -5.79
N LEU A 164 -16.40 14.84 -5.33
CA LEU A 164 -15.71 14.44 -4.10
C LEU A 164 -14.19 14.69 -4.22
N GLY A 165 -13.58 14.33 -5.36
CA GLY A 165 -12.16 14.58 -5.58
C GLY A 165 -11.80 16.06 -5.66
N LYS A 166 -12.67 16.89 -6.27
CA LYS A 166 -12.52 18.34 -6.28
C LYS A 166 -12.61 18.92 -4.86
N ALA A 167 -13.59 18.45 -4.07
CA ALA A 167 -13.78 18.85 -2.68
C ALA A 167 -12.59 18.45 -1.80
N LEU A 168 -12.05 17.22 -1.98
CA LEU A 168 -10.84 16.75 -1.29
C LEU A 168 -9.63 17.64 -1.55
N ARG A 169 -9.37 17.97 -2.82
CA ARG A 169 -8.23 18.83 -3.17
C ARG A 169 -8.40 20.25 -2.67
N ALA A 170 -9.62 20.81 -2.75
CA ALA A 170 -9.89 22.12 -2.19
C ALA A 170 -9.68 22.16 -0.67
N ALA A 171 -10.20 21.15 0.05
CA ALA A 171 -10.00 21.02 1.50
C ALA A 171 -8.54 20.78 1.89
N ALA A 172 -7.75 20.06 1.07
CA ALA A 172 -6.32 19.83 1.30
C ALA A 172 -5.47 21.09 1.07
N HIS A 173 -5.92 22.00 0.19
CA HIS A 173 -5.26 23.27 -0.12
C HIS A 173 -5.53 24.32 0.95
N ASP A 174 -6.80 24.60 1.20
CA ASP A 174 -7.26 25.54 2.22
C ASP A 174 -8.63 25.11 2.77
N PRO A 175 -8.65 24.48 3.98
CA PRO A 175 -9.90 24.04 4.59
C PRO A 175 -10.85 25.20 4.92
N SER A 176 -10.34 26.40 5.21
CA SER A 176 -11.15 27.58 5.57
C SER A 176 -11.90 28.12 4.36
N VAL A 177 -11.20 28.29 3.24
CA VAL A 177 -11.78 28.69 1.97
C VAL A 177 -12.75 27.62 1.46
N ALA A 178 -12.40 26.35 1.52
CA ALA A 178 -13.28 25.27 1.10
C ALA A 178 -14.61 25.27 1.89
N SER A 179 -14.56 25.54 3.18
CA SER A 179 -15.77 25.62 4.03
C SER A 179 -16.66 26.81 3.68
N ALA A 180 -16.09 27.94 3.26
CA ALA A 180 -16.86 29.11 2.80
C ALA A 180 -17.67 28.81 1.52
N PHE A 181 -17.22 27.86 0.69
CA PHE A 181 -17.95 27.33 -0.46
C PHE A 181 -18.88 26.15 -0.15
N GLY A 182 -19.16 25.89 1.14
CA GLY A 182 -20.09 24.85 1.57
C GLY A 182 -19.50 23.42 1.58
N ILE A 183 -18.18 23.26 1.41
CA ILE A 183 -17.52 21.95 1.45
C ILE A 183 -17.35 21.54 2.92
N ASN A 184 -17.98 20.43 3.32
CA ASN A 184 -17.75 19.83 4.63
C ASN A 184 -16.43 19.04 4.63
N SER A 185 -15.31 19.73 4.94
CA SER A 185 -13.97 19.16 4.94
C SER A 185 -13.85 17.94 5.85
N THR A 186 -14.60 17.91 6.97
CA THR A 186 -14.61 16.78 7.90
C THR A 186 -15.23 15.54 7.26
N ARG A 187 -16.38 15.64 6.60
CA ARG A 187 -16.98 14.46 5.91
C ARG A 187 -16.09 13.90 4.84
N VAL A 188 -15.48 14.77 4.06
CA VAL A 188 -14.61 14.37 2.95
C VAL A 188 -13.34 13.68 3.47
N SER A 189 -12.78 14.17 4.59
CA SER A 189 -11.63 13.54 5.23
C SER A 189 -11.93 12.14 5.81
N TYR A 190 -13.11 11.93 6.39
CA TYR A 190 -13.54 10.60 6.85
C TYR A 190 -13.62 9.58 5.72
N ILE A 191 -14.23 9.96 4.59
CA ILE A 191 -14.34 9.08 3.41
C ILE A 191 -12.94 8.72 2.91
N LEU A 192 -12.05 9.69 2.81
CA LEU A 192 -10.68 9.44 2.33
C LEU A 192 -9.90 8.54 3.28
N ALA A 193 -9.99 8.78 4.60
CA ALA A 193 -9.33 7.94 5.60
C ALA A 193 -9.82 6.49 5.53
N GLY A 194 -11.13 6.29 5.38
CA GLY A 194 -11.73 4.96 5.17
C GLY A 194 -11.21 4.30 3.89
N LEU A 195 -11.18 5.03 2.77
CA LEU A 195 -10.66 4.50 1.50
C LEU A 195 -9.18 4.13 1.58
N CYS A 196 -8.34 4.96 2.21
CA CYS A 196 -6.92 4.66 2.39
C CYS A 196 -6.72 3.35 3.18
N SER A 197 -7.47 3.17 4.27
CA SER A 197 -7.40 1.94 5.07
C SER A 197 -7.96 0.72 4.33
N ALA A 198 -9.02 0.88 3.54
CA ALA A 198 -9.54 -0.19 2.67
C ALA A 198 -8.51 -0.64 1.64
N ILE A 199 -7.77 0.30 1.03
CA ILE A 199 -6.66 -0.01 0.11
C ILE A 199 -5.57 -0.81 0.84
N ALA A 200 -5.22 -0.46 2.10
CA ALA A 200 -4.29 -1.25 2.90
C ALA A 200 -4.79 -2.69 3.10
N GLY A 201 -6.06 -2.86 3.47
CA GLY A 201 -6.66 -4.19 3.61
C GLY A 201 -6.61 -5.02 2.32
N ILE A 202 -6.93 -4.40 1.18
CA ILE A 202 -6.84 -5.07 -0.14
C ILE A 202 -5.38 -5.44 -0.46
N ALA A 203 -4.42 -4.56 -0.18
CA ALA A 203 -3.00 -4.87 -0.35
C ALA A 203 -2.60 -6.09 0.51
N GLY A 204 -3.13 -6.19 1.72
CA GLY A 204 -2.94 -7.32 2.62
C GLY A 204 -3.39 -8.64 2.02
N VAL A 205 -4.52 -8.67 1.30
CA VAL A 205 -4.96 -9.89 0.60
C VAL A 205 -3.89 -10.40 -0.36
N PHE A 206 -3.26 -9.52 -1.13
CA PHE A 206 -2.20 -9.91 -2.06
C PHE A 206 -0.90 -10.27 -1.35
N ILE A 207 -0.57 -9.62 -0.23
CA ILE A 207 0.58 -10.01 0.60
C ILE A 207 0.39 -11.45 1.10
N ALA A 208 -0.80 -11.84 1.54
CA ALA A 208 -1.10 -13.20 1.96
C ALA A 208 -0.95 -14.23 0.83
N LEU A 209 -1.37 -13.85 -0.39
CA LEU A 209 -1.34 -14.73 -1.55
C LEU A 209 0.08 -14.99 -2.08
N ILE A 210 0.97 -14.00 -2.00
CA ILE A 210 2.27 -14.02 -2.67
C ILE A 210 3.40 -14.36 -1.69
N GLY A 211 3.30 -13.88 -0.44
CA GLY A 211 4.36 -13.93 0.56
C GLY A 211 4.18 -14.99 1.64
N THR A 212 5.18 -15.06 2.48
CA THR A 212 5.08 -15.63 3.83
C THR A 212 4.74 -14.50 4.79
N LEU A 213 3.90 -14.78 5.77
CA LEU A 213 3.46 -13.81 6.77
C LEU A 213 4.29 -13.98 8.04
N ALA A 214 4.93 -12.92 8.48
CA ALA A 214 5.52 -12.82 9.80
C ALA A 214 5.31 -11.41 10.34
N PRO A 215 4.92 -11.23 11.61
CA PRO A 215 4.65 -9.90 12.17
C PRO A 215 5.86 -8.96 12.05
N SER A 216 7.07 -9.49 12.23
CA SER A 216 8.34 -8.75 12.10
C SER A 216 8.60 -8.15 10.71
N GLN A 217 7.89 -8.59 9.69
CA GLN A 217 8.03 -8.05 8.33
C GLN A 217 7.36 -6.68 8.16
N ILE A 218 6.47 -6.27 9.06
CA ILE A 218 5.77 -4.98 8.98
C ILE A 218 6.77 -3.83 8.83
N GLU A 219 7.83 -3.84 9.63
CA GLU A 219 8.85 -2.78 9.63
C GLU A 219 9.66 -2.74 8.33
N SER A 220 9.94 -3.90 7.72
CA SER A 220 10.77 -3.97 6.50
C SER A 220 10.11 -3.28 5.29
N TRP A 221 8.78 -3.23 5.25
CA TRP A 221 8.01 -2.61 4.16
C TRP A 221 7.92 -1.08 4.30
N ILE A 222 8.04 -0.56 5.53
CA ILE A 222 7.87 0.88 5.81
C ILE A 222 8.80 1.70 4.93
N GLY A 223 10.10 1.43 4.95
CA GLY A 223 11.10 2.24 4.26
C GLY A 223 10.91 2.31 2.75
N VAL A 224 10.73 1.16 2.11
CA VAL A 224 10.55 1.08 0.65
C VAL A 224 9.27 1.77 0.20
N VAL A 225 8.16 1.52 0.89
CA VAL A 225 6.85 2.10 0.52
C VAL A 225 6.81 3.60 0.78
N PHE A 226 7.49 4.10 1.83
CA PHE A 226 7.68 5.55 2.02
C PHE A 226 8.47 6.17 0.87
N ALA A 227 9.57 5.52 0.46
CA ALA A 227 10.34 5.98 -0.69
C ALA A 227 9.46 6.05 -1.95
N VAL A 228 8.68 5.00 -2.22
CA VAL A 228 7.75 4.96 -3.36
C VAL A 228 6.69 6.07 -3.27
N ALA A 229 6.11 6.31 -2.09
CA ALA A 229 5.10 7.36 -1.91
C ALA A 229 5.66 8.77 -2.17
N ILE A 230 6.88 9.04 -1.70
CA ILE A 230 7.56 10.33 -1.89
C ILE A 230 7.96 10.51 -3.36
N ILE A 231 8.58 9.51 -3.97
CA ILE A 231 8.99 9.52 -5.39
C ILE A 231 7.78 9.70 -6.31
N GLY A 232 6.68 9.00 -6.02
CA GLY A 232 5.44 9.08 -6.78
C GLY A 232 4.69 10.39 -6.64
N GLY A 233 5.02 11.14 -5.60
CA GLY A 233 4.37 12.40 -5.23
C GLY A 233 3.14 12.20 -4.36
N LEU A 234 3.10 12.95 -3.26
CA LEU A 234 2.03 12.88 -2.27
C LEU A 234 0.67 13.29 -2.86
N GLY A 235 -0.36 12.50 -2.61
CA GLY A 235 -1.71 12.71 -3.14
C GLY A 235 -1.91 12.31 -4.61
N ARG A 236 -0.93 11.60 -5.24
CA ARG A 236 -0.96 11.19 -6.63
C ARG A 236 -0.96 9.67 -6.79
N PRO A 237 -2.12 9.01 -6.88
CA PRO A 237 -2.20 7.54 -6.93
C PRO A 237 -1.47 6.93 -8.15
N ALA A 238 -1.61 7.53 -9.32
CA ALA A 238 -0.89 7.06 -10.52
C ALA A 238 0.63 7.24 -10.39
N GLY A 239 1.08 8.31 -9.73
CA GLY A 239 2.50 8.53 -9.44
C GLY A 239 3.05 7.48 -8.48
N ALA A 240 2.31 7.12 -7.43
CA ALA A 240 2.69 6.07 -6.49
C ALA A 240 2.84 4.70 -7.20
N LEU A 241 1.91 4.35 -8.10
CA LEU A 241 2.02 3.13 -8.90
C LEU A 241 3.26 3.16 -9.81
N ALA A 242 3.48 4.25 -10.54
CA ALA A 242 4.64 4.37 -11.42
C ALA A 242 5.98 4.30 -10.66
N ALA A 243 6.06 4.96 -9.50
CA ALA A 243 7.22 4.89 -8.62
C ALA A 243 7.44 3.48 -8.05
N GLY A 244 6.35 2.79 -7.68
CA GLY A 244 6.40 1.39 -7.25
C GLY A 244 6.99 0.49 -8.32
N MET A 245 6.51 0.61 -9.56
CA MET A 245 7.05 -0.15 -10.69
C MET A 245 8.53 0.15 -10.95
N LEU A 246 8.94 1.41 -10.83
CA LEU A 246 10.34 1.82 -11.01
C LEU A 246 11.23 1.22 -9.91
N ILE A 247 10.83 1.30 -8.66
CA ILE A 247 11.59 0.74 -7.53
C ILE A 247 11.63 -0.78 -7.62
N GLY A 248 10.49 -1.45 -7.83
CA GLY A 248 10.45 -2.91 -7.96
C GLY A 248 11.30 -3.43 -9.12
N LEU A 249 11.30 -2.73 -10.26
CA LEU A 249 12.16 -3.02 -11.38
C LEU A 249 13.64 -2.88 -11.00
N ALA A 250 14.01 -1.75 -10.38
CA ALA A 250 15.38 -1.48 -9.97
C ALA A 250 15.89 -2.50 -8.94
N GLU A 251 15.08 -2.86 -7.94
CA GLU A 251 15.40 -3.89 -6.96
C GLU A 251 15.59 -5.27 -7.61
N SER A 252 14.64 -5.70 -8.44
CA SER A 252 14.68 -7.01 -9.10
C SER A 252 15.90 -7.15 -10.02
N LEU A 253 16.24 -6.11 -10.78
CA LEU A 253 17.43 -6.10 -11.61
C LEU A 253 18.70 -6.12 -10.76
N THR A 254 18.74 -5.42 -9.64
CA THR A 254 19.88 -5.44 -8.72
C THR A 254 20.07 -6.81 -8.11
N MET A 255 19.01 -7.48 -7.65
CA MET A 255 19.09 -8.86 -7.14
C MET A 255 19.61 -9.85 -8.17
N THR A 256 19.41 -9.58 -9.45
CA THR A 256 19.85 -10.46 -10.54
C THR A 256 21.34 -10.28 -10.86
N VAL A 257 21.90 -9.08 -10.65
CA VAL A 257 23.29 -8.73 -11.00
C VAL A 257 24.20 -8.80 -9.78
N VAL A 258 23.68 -8.44 -8.60
CA VAL A 258 24.42 -8.28 -7.35
C VAL A 258 23.80 -9.17 -6.28
N ASN A 259 24.35 -9.18 -5.08
CA ASN A 259 23.78 -9.90 -3.94
C ASN A 259 22.40 -9.31 -3.54
N PRO A 260 21.39 -10.16 -3.31
CA PRO A 260 20.05 -9.72 -2.86
C PRO A 260 20.03 -8.81 -1.64
N ALA A 261 21.03 -8.89 -0.75
CA ALA A 261 21.16 -8.03 0.41
C ALA A 261 21.26 -6.51 0.06
N TRP A 262 21.61 -6.18 -1.18
CA TRP A 262 21.72 -4.80 -1.66
C TRP A 262 20.39 -4.22 -2.18
N ALA A 263 19.36 -5.04 -2.36
CA ALA A 263 18.07 -4.59 -2.91
C ALA A 263 17.44 -3.41 -2.14
N PRO A 264 17.37 -3.40 -0.80
CA PRO A 264 16.81 -2.26 -0.06
C PRO A 264 17.59 -0.96 -0.28
N LEU A 265 18.91 -1.02 -0.48
CA LEU A 265 19.73 0.16 -0.74
C LEU A 265 19.35 0.87 -2.04
N VAL A 266 18.81 0.15 -3.01
CA VAL A 266 18.40 0.73 -4.30
C VAL A 266 17.26 1.71 -4.11
N ALA A 267 16.21 1.33 -3.37
CA ALA A 267 15.06 2.19 -3.10
C ALA A 267 15.50 3.51 -2.42
N PHE A 268 16.34 3.39 -1.38
CA PHE A 268 16.84 4.56 -0.66
C PHE A 268 17.82 5.41 -1.47
N SER A 269 18.68 4.79 -2.29
CA SER A 269 19.59 5.53 -3.18
C SER A 269 18.81 6.34 -4.22
N VAL A 270 17.80 5.73 -4.83
CA VAL A 270 16.91 6.42 -5.79
C VAL A 270 16.17 7.56 -5.09
N LEU A 271 15.65 7.32 -3.87
CA LEU A 271 15.00 8.36 -3.08
C LEU A 271 15.94 9.55 -2.82
N ILE A 272 17.17 9.29 -2.33
CA ILE A 272 18.15 10.35 -2.05
C ILE A 272 18.47 11.16 -3.30
N VAL A 273 18.72 10.50 -4.44
CA VAL A 273 19.01 11.16 -5.71
C VAL A 273 17.87 12.06 -6.17
N ILE A 274 16.61 11.58 -6.01
CA ILE A 274 15.43 12.37 -6.40
C ILE A 274 15.24 13.56 -5.46
N LEU A 275 15.40 13.38 -4.15
CA LEU A 275 15.27 14.47 -3.17
C LEU A 275 16.36 15.55 -3.33
N LEU A 276 17.58 15.17 -3.69
CA LEU A 276 18.65 16.12 -3.98
C LEU A 276 18.39 16.93 -5.25
N ARG A 277 17.70 16.35 -6.24
CA ARG A 277 17.36 17.04 -7.50
C ARG A 277 16.08 17.87 -7.42
N LYS A 278 15.10 17.44 -6.63
CA LYS A 278 13.81 18.10 -6.43
C LYS A 278 13.45 18.02 -4.94
N PRO A 279 13.87 18.97 -4.13
CA PRO A 279 13.40 19.03 -2.75
C PRO A 279 11.87 19.10 -2.75
N VAL A 280 11.26 18.20 -2.02
CA VAL A 280 9.76 18.02 -1.92
C VAL A 280 9.18 19.02 -0.89
N ILE A 281 9.81 20.17 -0.71
CA ILE A 281 9.36 21.19 0.24
C ILE A 281 8.76 22.36 -0.52
#